data_60adbddb24d059aef5b978b69001f9af
#
_entry.id   60adbddb24d059aef5b978b69001f9af
#
_cell.length_a   1.000
_cell.length_b   1.000
_cell.length_c   1.000
_cell.angle_alpha   90.00
_cell.angle_beta   90.00
_cell.angle_gamma   90.00
#
_symmetry.space_group_name_H-M   'P 1'
#
loop_
_entity.id
_entity.type
_entity.pdbx_description
1 polymer ?
#
loop_
_entity_poly.entity_id
_entity_poly.type
_entity_poly.pdbx_seq_one_letter_code
_entity_poly.pdbx_strand_id
1 'polypeptide(L)'
;MKNIFKTMFLAFVAMGLNACSSMTNNQAAPERYSDLHFDNKKPIELMVKTINVKSEFSPSFTRPNVEHLFPVSIEKTAKTWAKERLEAADFSSNRTAEFIIQDASVTEHEEKAEQLLMKDRLKYHANLKVTLVVLDNKASGQATVEAYRELTMPMDTNIEDKEKHWNEMVVKLFQAFDERMDADIHQYLNMYIKNNNSITSF
;
A
#
# COMPACT_ATOMS: atom_id res chain seq x y z
N MET A 1 -91.13 -7.35 32.06
CA MET A 1 -90.38 -7.85 33.21
C MET A 1 -89.10 -8.55 32.64
N LYS A 2 -88.00 -8.14 33.16
CA LYS A 2 -86.65 -8.70 33.03
C LYS A 2 -85.86 -8.53 31.68
N ASN A 3 -85.09 -7.48 31.71
CA ASN A 3 -83.96 -7.20 30.82
C ASN A 3 -82.83 -8.14 31.20
N ILE A 4 -82.18 -8.64 30.15
CA ILE A 4 -80.81 -9.20 30.29
C ILE A 4 -79.92 -8.52 29.25
N PHE A 5 -79.07 -7.67 29.78
CA PHE A 5 -78.00 -7.00 29.07
C PHE A 5 -76.97 -8.05 28.69
N LYS A 6 -76.67 -8.16 27.41
CA LYS A 6 -75.53 -8.90 26.92
C LYS A 6 -74.45 -7.92 26.55
N THR A 7 -73.49 -7.75 27.41
CA THR A 7 -72.24 -7.06 27.16
C THR A 7 -71.33 -7.92 26.29
N MET A 8 -71.13 -7.45 25.08
CA MET A 8 -70.19 -8.07 24.11
C MET A 8 -68.79 -7.46 24.33
N PHE A 9 -67.89 -8.28 24.84
CA PHE A 9 -66.52 -7.92 25.09
C PHE A 9 -65.73 -8.10 23.77
N LEU A 10 -65.35 -7.02 23.13
CA LEU A 10 -64.52 -7.02 21.91
C LEU A 10 -63.05 -7.08 22.35
N ALA A 11 -62.44 -8.27 22.27
CA ALA A 11 -61.03 -8.44 22.52
C ALA A 11 -60.22 -7.96 21.28
N PHE A 12 -59.52 -6.82 21.43
CA PHE A 12 -58.57 -6.33 20.45
C PHE A 12 -57.22 -7.06 20.63
N VAL A 13 -56.95 -7.99 19.75
CA VAL A 13 -55.64 -8.67 19.66
C VAL A 13 -54.72 -7.75 18.89
N ALA A 14 -53.89 -6.99 19.63
CA ALA A 14 -52.78 -6.27 19.03
C ALA A 14 -51.67 -7.23 18.70
N MET A 15 -51.53 -7.61 17.41
CA MET A 15 -50.33 -8.29 16.90
C MET A 15 -49.19 -7.29 16.85
N GLY A 16 -48.30 -7.35 17.84
CA GLY A 16 -47.02 -6.69 17.81
C GLY A 16 -46.11 -7.32 16.78
N LEU A 17 -45.94 -6.65 15.65
CA LEU A 17 -44.88 -6.95 14.69
C LEU A 17 -43.54 -6.54 15.31
N ASN A 18 -42.84 -7.49 15.94
CA ASN A 18 -41.44 -7.32 16.25
C ASN A 18 -40.64 -7.38 14.96
N ALA A 19 -40.44 -6.22 14.35
CA ALA A 19 -39.42 -6.06 13.33
C ALA A 19 -38.04 -6.16 14.02
N CYS A 20 -37.46 -7.34 14.02
CA CYS A 20 -36.02 -7.51 14.26
C CYS A 20 -35.28 -6.84 13.10
N SER A 21 -34.97 -5.55 13.28
CA SER A 21 -33.92 -4.91 12.49
C SER A 21 -32.58 -5.51 12.95
N SER A 22 -32.13 -6.56 12.25
CA SER A 22 -30.75 -6.98 12.32
C SER A 22 -29.89 -5.82 11.77
N MET A 23 -29.46 -4.94 12.67
CA MET A 23 -28.34 -4.05 12.38
C MET A 23 -27.12 -4.96 12.14
N THR A 24 -26.86 -5.27 10.88
CA THR A 24 -25.55 -5.75 10.47
C THR A 24 -24.61 -4.57 10.68
N ASN A 25 -23.99 -4.52 11.86
CA ASN A 25 -22.81 -3.71 12.07
C ASN A 25 -21.73 -4.25 11.14
N ASN A 26 -21.69 -3.74 9.91
CA ASN A 26 -20.52 -3.80 9.04
C ASN A 26 -19.46 -2.86 9.60
N GLN A 27 -19.07 -3.06 10.86
CA GLN A 27 -17.78 -2.57 11.31
C GLN A 27 -16.75 -3.49 10.64
N ALA A 28 -16.11 -2.96 9.59
CA ALA A 28 -14.87 -3.55 9.10
C ALA A 28 -13.98 -3.77 10.33
N ALA A 29 -13.45 -4.98 10.49
CA ALA A 29 -12.48 -5.25 11.55
C ALA A 29 -11.41 -4.15 11.49
N PRO A 30 -11.01 -3.54 12.61
CA PRO A 30 -9.99 -2.50 12.59
C PRO A 30 -8.78 -3.04 11.85
N GLU A 31 -8.31 -2.28 10.85
CA GLU A 31 -7.10 -2.66 10.14
C GLU A 31 -5.98 -2.81 11.18
N ARG A 32 -5.43 -4.00 11.29
CA ARG A 32 -4.41 -4.35 12.28
C ARG A 32 -3.12 -3.55 12.07
N TYR A 33 -2.89 -3.15 10.83
CA TYR A 33 -1.76 -2.34 10.40
C TYR A 33 -2.26 -1.22 9.49
N SER A 34 -1.86 0.03 9.79
CA SER A 34 -2.16 1.17 8.94
C SER A 34 -1.26 1.19 7.71
N ASP A 35 -1.77 1.77 6.63
CA ASP A 35 -0.96 2.06 5.44
C ASP A 35 0.25 2.93 5.83
N LEU A 36 1.36 2.76 5.11
CA LEU A 36 2.54 3.61 5.26
C LEU A 36 2.31 4.93 4.53
N HIS A 37 2.68 6.04 5.18
CA HIS A 37 2.63 7.39 4.65
C HIS A 37 4.02 8.03 4.60
N PHE A 38 4.21 8.96 3.67
CA PHE A 38 5.48 9.63 3.37
C PHE A 38 5.36 11.16 3.41
N ASP A 39 4.29 11.68 3.95
CA ASP A 39 3.95 13.11 4.08
C ASP A 39 4.82 13.89 5.07
N ASN A 40 5.64 13.18 5.85
CA ASN A 40 6.63 13.77 6.75
C ASN A 40 7.85 14.38 6.04
N LYS A 41 7.99 14.12 4.72
CA LYS A 41 9.03 14.70 3.86
C LYS A 41 8.41 15.65 2.84
N LYS A 42 9.15 16.69 2.47
CA LYS A 42 8.74 17.62 1.43
C LYS A 42 8.62 16.88 0.08
N PRO A 43 7.54 17.09 -0.69
CA PRO A 43 7.42 16.52 -2.03
C PRO A 43 8.54 17.00 -2.96
N ILE A 44 8.91 16.14 -3.90
CA ILE A 44 9.85 16.47 -4.99
C ILE A 44 9.04 17.12 -6.11
N GLU A 45 9.23 18.42 -6.30
CA GLU A 45 8.55 19.21 -7.32
C GLU A 45 9.21 18.98 -8.69
N LEU A 46 8.51 18.26 -9.58
CA LEU A 46 8.97 17.99 -10.95
C LEU A 46 8.39 19.01 -11.93
N MET A 47 9.22 19.56 -12.82
CA MET A 47 8.85 20.52 -13.86
C MET A 47 8.12 19.83 -15.02
N VAL A 48 7.00 19.19 -14.71
CA VAL A 48 6.13 18.43 -15.61
C VAL A 48 4.67 18.87 -15.43
N LYS A 49 3.86 18.62 -16.47
CA LYS A 49 2.42 18.90 -16.44
C LYS A 49 1.64 17.92 -15.60
N THR A 50 1.97 16.63 -15.70
CA THR A 50 1.27 15.54 -15.03
C THR A 50 2.23 14.43 -14.63
N ILE A 51 1.87 13.72 -13.58
CA ILE A 51 2.56 12.50 -13.12
C ILE A 51 1.54 11.36 -13.17
N ASN A 52 1.82 10.34 -13.97
CA ASN A 52 0.98 9.16 -14.11
C ASN A 52 1.60 8.00 -13.32
N VAL A 53 0.83 7.37 -12.46
CA VAL A 53 1.26 6.19 -11.71
C VAL A 53 0.69 4.95 -12.38
N LYS A 54 1.56 4.04 -12.81
CA LYS A 54 1.21 2.78 -13.48
C LYS A 54 1.79 1.61 -12.72
N SER A 55 1.12 0.47 -12.78
CA SER A 55 1.66 -0.81 -12.31
C SER A 55 1.69 -1.78 -13.49
N GLU A 56 2.86 -2.35 -13.73
CA GLU A 56 3.08 -3.47 -14.65
C GLU A 56 3.18 -4.78 -13.86
N PHE A 57 3.27 -4.68 -12.53
CA PHE A 57 3.27 -5.82 -11.64
C PHE A 57 1.89 -6.49 -11.59
N SER A 58 1.87 -7.80 -11.64
CA SER A 58 0.67 -8.62 -11.49
C SER A 58 0.93 -9.72 -10.45
N PRO A 59 0.21 -9.73 -9.32
CA PRO A 59 0.42 -10.73 -8.27
C PRO A 59 0.05 -12.13 -8.77
N SER A 60 0.86 -13.12 -8.39
CA SER A 60 0.67 -14.50 -8.84
C SER A 60 -0.41 -15.26 -8.07
N PHE A 61 -0.69 -14.91 -6.81
CA PHE A 61 -1.58 -15.61 -5.86
C PHE A 61 -1.22 -17.09 -5.64
N THR A 62 -0.08 -17.56 -6.14
CA THR A 62 0.37 -18.95 -5.99
C THR A 62 1.80 -18.99 -5.46
N ARG A 63 2.08 -19.96 -4.57
CA ARG A 63 3.44 -20.16 -4.04
C ARG A 63 4.44 -20.39 -5.17
N PRO A 64 5.65 -19.86 -5.03
CA PRO A 64 6.24 -19.25 -3.83
C PRO A 64 5.79 -17.80 -3.55
N ASN A 65 4.96 -17.18 -4.41
CA ASN A 65 4.52 -15.81 -4.27
C ASN A 65 3.47 -15.67 -3.16
N VAL A 66 3.73 -14.79 -2.18
CA VAL A 66 2.91 -14.60 -0.97
C VAL A 66 2.61 -13.15 -0.65
N GLU A 67 2.87 -12.21 -1.56
CA GLU A 67 2.63 -10.78 -1.36
C GLU A 67 1.19 -10.46 -0.96
N HIS A 68 0.23 -11.25 -1.42
CA HIS A 68 -1.20 -11.11 -1.13
C HIS A 68 -1.58 -11.48 0.32
N LEU A 69 -0.68 -12.13 1.08
CA LEU A 69 -0.87 -12.46 2.49
C LEU A 69 -0.37 -11.35 3.42
N PHE A 70 0.39 -10.39 2.90
CA PHE A 70 0.96 -9.30 3.70
C PHE A 70 -0.12 -8.29 4.09
N PRO A 71 -0.18 -7.89 5.38
CA PRO A 71 -1.20 -6.95 5.85
C PRO A 71 -1.06 -5.56 5.21
N VAL A 72 0.16 -5.19 4.80
CA VAL A 72 0.46 -3.95 4.07
C VAL A 72 0.98 -4.31 2.69
N SER A 73 0.24 -3.95 1.65
CA SER A 73 0.60 -4.24 0.25
C SER A 73 1.76 -3.37 -0.22
N ILE A 74 2.82 -3.99 -0.75
CA ILE A 74 3.98 -3.29 -1.33
C ILE A 74 3.55 -2.44 -2.52
N GLU A 75 2.74 -2.98 -3.44
CA GLU A 75 2.24 -2.24 -4.61
C GLU A 75 1.41 -1.01 -4.21
N LYS A 76 0.46 -1.16 -3.28
CA LYS A 76 -0.37 -0.05 -2.77
C LYS A 76 0.52 1.02 -2.11
N THR A 77 1.49 0.60 -1.31
CA THR A 77 2.43 1.51 -0.63
C THR A 77 3.29 2.27 -1.64
N ALA A 78 3.75 1.63 -2.73
CA ALA A 78 4.48 2.31 -3.80
C ALA A 78 3.63 3.39 -4.51
N LYS A 79 2.33 3.10 -4.73
CA LYS A 79 1.39 4.09 -5.27
C LYS A 79 1.17 5.26 -4.31
N THR A 80 1.08 5.00 -3.00
CA THR A 80 1.00 6.03 -1.96
C THR A 80 2.26 6.89 -1.92
N TRP A 81 3.44 6.25 -1.98
CA TRP A 81 4.72 6.95 -2.06
C TRP A 81 4.76 7.93 -3.24
N ALA A 82 4.40 7.47 -4.44
CA ALA A 82 4.39 8.32 -5.62
C ALA A 82 3.45 9.53 -5.46
N LYS A 83 2.27 9.33 -4.86
CA LYS A 83 1.27 10.37 -4.64
C LYS A 83 1.72 11.41 -3.61
N GLU A 84 2.45 11.00 -2.58
CA GLU A 84 2.82 11.87 -1.46
C GLU A 84 4.21 12.50 -1.64
N ARG A 85 5.09 11.86 -2.43
CA ARG A 85 6.48 12.30 -2.62
C ARG A 85 6.75 13.02 -3.94
N LEU A 86 5.84 12.90 -4.95
CA LEU A 86 6.03 13.53 -6.25
C LEU A 86 4.93 14.55 -6.51
N GLU A 87 5.32 15.76 -6.94
CA GLU A 87 4.40 16.84 -7.28
C GLU A 87 4.71 17.42 -8.67
N ALA A 88 3.65 17.61 -9.49
CA ALA A 88 3.78 18.28 -10.78
C ALA A 88 3.77 19.80 -10.56
N ALA A 89 4.83 20.50 -10.97
CA ALA A 89 5.07 21.90 -10.67
C ALA A 89 5.06 22.83 -11.89
N ASP A 90 4.84 22.31 -13.11
CA ASP A 90 4.75 23.11 -14.34
C ASP A 90 3.60 22.66 -15.23
N PHE A 91 2.40 23.16 -14.95
CA PHE A 91 1.18 22.82 -15.70
C PHE A 91 1.16 23.35 -17.14
N SER A 92 2.06 24.26 -17.49
CA SER A 92 2.23 24.80 -18.85
C SER A 92 3.18 23.97 -19.72
N SER A 93 3.93 23.07 -19.09
CA SER A 93 4.90 22.20 -19.75
C SER A 93 4.23 21.19 -20.68
N ASN A 94 4.94 20.79 -21.73
CA ASN A 94 4.59 19.62 -22.53
C ASN A 94 5.18 18.30 -21.98
N ARG A 95 5.94 18.38 -20.89
CA ARG A 95 6.54 17.22 -20.24
C ARG A 95 5.51 16.48 -19.39
N THR A 96 5.64 15.18 -19.34
CA THR A 96 4.88 14.30 -18.43
C THR A 96 5.85 13.37 -17.71
N ALA A 97 5.48 12.92 -16.53
CA ALA A 97 6.22 11.88 -15.84
C ALA A 97 5.37 10.60 -15.69
N GLU A 98 6.04 9.46 -15.72
CA GLU A 98 5.43 8.16 -15.45
C GLU A 98 6.19 7.47 -14.31
N PHE A 99 5.49 7.13 -13.24
CA PHE A 99 5.98 6.29 -12.16
C PHE A 99 5.48 4.87 -12.39
N ILE A 100 6.40 3.97 -12.74
CA ILE A 100 6.08 2.63 -13.23
C ILE A 100 6.56 1.61 -12.18
N ILE A 101 5.61 0.92 -11.54
CA ILE A 101 5.90 -0.19 -10.63
C ILE A 101 6.08 -1.44 -11.48
N GLN A 102 7.32 -1.94 -11.59
CA GLN A 102 7.68 -3.10 -12.40
C GLN A 102 7.61 -4.39 -11.61
N ASP A 103 7.94 -4.34 -10.31
CA ASP A 103 7.87 -5.48 -9.40
C ASP A 103 7.48 -5.01 -7.99
N ALA A 104 6.65 -5.79 -7.31
CA ALA A 104 6.22 -5.60 -5.93
C ALA A 104 5.96 -6.96 -5.27
N SER A 105 6.80 -7.93 -5.58
CA SER A 105 6.64 -9.34 -5.21
C SER A 105 7.20 -9.66 -3.83
N VAL A 106 6.65 -10.73 -3.25
CA VAL A 106 7.25 -11.41 -2.10
C VAL A 106 7.23 -12.91 -2.35
N THR A 107 8.38 -13.54 -2.21
CA THR A 107 8.47 -15.01 -2.26
C THR A 107 8.73 -15.60 -0.89
N GLU A 108 8.17 -16.78 -0.63
CA GLU A 108 8.38 -17.59 0.58
C GLU A 108 9.04 -18.92 0.18
N HIS A 109 10.13 -19.26 0.85
CA HIS A 109 10.84 -20.53 0.68
C HIS A 109 11.06 -21.21 2.03
N GLU A 110 10.93 -22.53 2.05
CA GLU A 110 11.27 -23.35 3.22
C GLU A 110 12.76 -23.65 3.23
N GLU A 111 13.41 -23.36 4.34
CA GLU A 111 14.78 -23.76 4.63
C GLU A 111 14.76 -24.88 5.68
N LYS A 112 15.14 -26.08 5.28
CA LYS A 112 15.24 -27.23 6.21
C LYS A 112 16.44 -27.08 7.12
N ALA A 113 16.25 -27.44 8.37
CA ALA A 113 17.33 -27.47 9.34
C ALA A 113 18.36 -28.56 8.99
N GLU A 114 19.62 -28.19 8.90
CA GLU A 114 20.71 -29.12 8.65
C GLU A 114 21.09 -29.95 9.90
N GLN A 115 20.68 -29.49 11.10
CA GLN A 115 21.01 -30.11 12.37
C GLN A 115 19.77 -30.63 13.09
N LEU A 116 19.92 -31.80 13.73
CA LEU A 116 18.82 -32.57 14.37
C LEU A 116 18.02 -31.80 15.44
N LEU A 117 18.55 -30.72 16.00
CA LEU A 117 17.91 -29.90 17.05
C LEU A 117 17.50 -28.53 16.59
N MET A 118 17.69 -28.20 15.33
CA MET A 118 17.23 -26.93 14.74
C MET A 118 15.86 -27.09 14.09
N LYS A 119 15.04 -26.04 14.16
CA LYS A 119 13.72 -26.01 13.50
C LYS A 119 13.86 -25.56 12.05
N ASP A 120 13.02 -26.11 11.20
CA ASP A 120 12.81 -25.61 9.85
C ASP A 120 12.38 -24.14 9.88
N ARG A 121 12.76 -23.39 8.86
CA ARG A 121 12.57 -21.94 8.79
C ARG A 121 11.84 -21.57 7.51
N LEU A 122 11.16 -20.42 7.55
CA LEU A 122 10.60 -19.77 6.37
C LEU A 122 11.47 -18.56 6.05
N LYS A 123 11.94 -18.51 4.81
CA LYS A 123 12.67 -17.37 4.27
C LYS A 123 11.77 -16.62 3.30
N TYR A 124 11.59 -15.32 3.57
CA TYR A 124 10.88 -14.38 2.72
C TYR A 124 11.86 -13.47 1.99
N HIS A 125 11.57 -13.20 0.73
CA HIS A 125 12.30 -12.22 -0.07
C HIS A 125 11.28 -11.27 -0.70
N ALA A 126 11.27 -10.01 -0.24
CA ALA A 126 10.45 -8.95 -0.84
C ALA A 126 11.28 -8.14 -1.81
N ASN A 127 10.73 -7.86 -2.98
CA ASN A 127 11.34 -7.02 -4.01
C ASN A 127 10.39 -5.89 -4.42
N LEU A 128 10.95 -4.70 -4.61
CA LEU A 128 10.26 -3.55 -5.17
C LEU A 128 11.15 -2.93 -6.24
N LYS A 129 10.67 -2.93 -7.49
CA LYS A 129 11.35 -2.29 -8.61
C LYS A 129 10.45 -1.24 -9.24
N VAL A 130 10.96 -0.02 -9.31
CA VAL A 130 10.24 1.14 -9.83
C VAL A 130 11.13 1.94 -10.76
N THR A 131 10.54 2.42 -11.84
CA THR A 131 11.15 3.38 -12.75
C THR A 131 10.31 4.66 -12.79
N LEU A 132 10.94 5.81 -12.55
CA LEU A 132 10.38 7.13 -12.84
C LEU A 132 10.96 7.64 -14.13
N VAL A 133 10.11 7.88 -15.12
CA VAL A 133 10.51 8.40 -16.45
C VAL A 133 9.91 9.79 -16.62
N VAL A 134 10.72 10.76 -17.04
CA VAL A 134 10.24 12.06 -17.53
C VAL A 134 10.31 12.07 -19.04
N LEU A 135 9.17 12.24 -19.68
CA LEU A 135 9.01 12.29 -21.14
C LEU A 135 8.98 13.75 -21.59
N ASP A 136 9.92 14.09 -22.47
CA ASP A 136 10.02 15.39 -23.12
C ASP A 136 10.18 15.17 -24.63
N ASN A 137 9.68 16.09 -25.45
CA ASN A 137 9.79 16.02 -26.93
C ASN A 137 11.24 16.00 -27.44
N LYS A 138 12.21 16.48 -26.66
CA LYS A 138 13.61 16.62 -27.04
C LYS A 138 14.56 15.64 -26.36
N ALA A 139 14.23 15.21 -25.15
CA ALA A 139 15.02 14.30 -24.34
C ALA A 139 14.14 13.63 -23.30
N SER A 140 14.49 12.43 -22.88
CA SER A 140 13.87 11.76 -21.73
C SER A 140 14.92 11.50 -20.67
N GLY A 141 14.52 11.57 -19.41
CA GLY A 141 15.34 11.18 -18.27
C GLY A 141 14.63 10.06 -17.50
N GLN A 142 15.39 9.19 -16.84
CA GLN A 142 14.82 8.16 -16.00
C GLN A 142 15.67 7.90 -14.77
N ALA A 143 15.01 7.50 -13.69
CA ALA A 143 15.62 6.95 -12.48
C ALA A 143 14.96 5.60 -12.20
N THR A 144 15.75 4.56 -11.98
CA THR A 144 15.26 3.21 -11.71
C THR A 144 15.85 2.71 -10.40
N VAL A 145 14.99 2.37 -9.45
CA VAL A 145 15.38 1.82 -8.16
C VAL A 145 14.84 0.42 -7.99
N GLU A 146 15.71 -0.48 -7.56
CA GLU A 146 15.35 -1.80 -7.08
C GLU A 146 15.79 -1.93 -5.63
N ALA A 147 14.83 -2.16 -4.74
CA ALA A 147 15.03 -2.36 -3.31
C ALA A 147 14.52 -3.73 -2.92
N TYR A 148 15.26 -4.43 -2.05
CA TYR A 148 14.84 -5.72 -1.55
C TYR A 148 15.06 -5.85 -0.04
N ARG A 149 14.34 -6.78 0.57
CA ARG A 149 14.51 -7.20 1.96
C ARG A 149 14.33 -8.69 2.10
N GLU A 150 15.11 -9.27 2.97
CA GLU A 150 14.97 -10.66 3.39
C GLU A 150 14.55 -10.72 4.85
N LEU A 151 13.77 -11.74 5.16
CA LEU A 151 13.30 -12.06 6.50
C LEU A 151 13.31 -13.58 6.66
N THR A 152 13.85 -14.06 7.76
CA THR A 152 13.81 -15.49 8.10
C THR A 152 13.22 -15.67 9.48
N MET A 153 12.29 -16.61 9.62
CA MET A 153 11.63 -16.91 10.89
C MET A 153 11.40 -18.40 11.04
N PRO A 154 11.22 -18.94 12.27
CA PRO A 154 10.82 -20.34 12.48
C PRO A 154 9.52 -20.68 11.76
N MET A 155 9.40 -21.90 11.22
CA MET A 155 8.21 -22.35 10.50
C MET A 155 6.95 -22.35 11.38
N ASP A 156 7.10 -22.61 12.67
CA ASP A 156 6.04 -22.67 13.67
C ASP A 156 5.64 -21.30 14.26
N THR A 157 6.15 -20.19 13.69
CA THR A 157 5.75 -18.83 14.09
C THR A 157 4.25 -18.64 13.88
N ASN A 158 3.55 -18.17 14.90
CA ASN A 158 2.10 -17.90 14.83
C ASN A 158 1.79 -16.76 13.85
N ILE A 159 0.54 -16.65 13.44
CA ILE A 159 0.16 -15.69 12.39
C ILE A 159 0.31 -14.23 12.85
N GLU A 160 0.09 -13.92 14.12
CA GLU A 160 0.20 -12.55 14.64
C GLU A 160 1.64 -12.05 14.60
N ASP A 161 2.59 -12.90 15.00
CA ASP A 161 4.02 -12.59 14.92
C ASP A 161 4.51 -12.54 13.46
N LYS A 162 3.97 -13.43 12.57
CA LYS A 162 4.27 -13.34 11.13
C LYS A 162 3.86 -12.00 10.55
N GLU A 163 2.62 -11.58 10.78
CA GLU A 163 2.09 -10.29 10.29
C GLU A 163 2.92 -9.10 10.81
N LYS A 164 3.32 -9.14 12.08
CA LYS A 164 4.19 -8.11 12.65
C LYS A 164 5.54 -8.04 11.91
N HIS A 165 6.19 -9.18 11.73
CA HIS A 165 7.48 -9.23 11.02
C HIS A 165 7.36 -8.86 9.55
N TRP A 166 6.28 -9.24 8.87
CA TRP A 166 5.99 -8.82 7.50
C TRP A 166 5.81 -7.31 7.40
N ASN A 167 5.05 -6.72 8.33
CA ASN A 167 4.89 -5.27 8.37
C ASN A 167 6.23 -4.55 8.60
N GLU A 168 7.04 -4.99 9.56
CA GLU A 168 8.39 -4.45 9.80
C GLU A 168 9.29 -4.58 8.55
N MET A 169 9.18 -5.68 7.81
CA MET A 169 9.90 -5.92 6.56
C MET A 169 9.51 -4.90 5.49
N VAL A 170 8.20 -4.64 5.31
CA VAL A 170 7.68 -3.64 4.36
C VAL A 170 8.14 -2.24 4.75
N VAL A 171 8.06 -1.86 6.04
CA VAL A 171 8.57 -0.57 6.54
C VAL A 171 10.04 -0.36 6.17
N LYS A 172 10.90 -1.36 6.44
CA LYS A 172 12.34 -1.28 6.13
C LYS A 172 12.61 -1.28 4.62
N LEU A 173 11.79 -1.98 3.83
CA LEU A 173 11.88 -1.95 2.37
C LEU A 173 11.65 -0.53 1.85
N PHE A 174 10.58 0.12 2.33
CA PHE A 174 10.24 1.47 1.88
C PHE A 174 11.17 2.55 2.43
N GLN A 175 11.77 2.38 3.60
CA GLN A 175 12.85 3.28 4.05
C GLN A 175 14.01 3.29 3.06
N ALA A 176 14.49 2.12 2.66
CA ALA A 176 15.58 2.01 1.70
C ALA A 176 15.18 2.46 0.28
N PHE A 177 13.94 2.19 -0.13
CA PHE A 177 13.41 2.63 -1.42
C PHE A 177 13.32 4.17 -1.47
N ASP A 178 12.73 4.81 -0.46
CA ASP A 178 12.57 6.26 -0.39
C ASP A 178 13.91 6.99 -0.45
N GLU A 179 14.90 6.52 0.35
CA GLU A 179 16.25 7.11 0.34
C GLU A 179 16.93 7.01 -1.03
N ARG A 180 16.84 5.85 -1.68
CA ARG A 180 17.45 5.63 -3.00
C ARG A 180 16.73 6.40 -4.09
N MET A 181 15.40 6.35 -4.12
CA MET A 181 14.61 7.02 -5.15
C MET A 181 14.79 8.54 -5.07
N ASP A 182 14.81 9.10 -3.86
CA ASP A 182 15.10 10.53 -3.64
C ASP A 182 16.49 10.89 -4.19
N ALA A 183 17.52 10.11 -3.85
CA ALA A 183 18.89 10.34 -4.33
C ALA A 183 18.98 10.21 -5.85
N ASP A 184 18.39 9.18 -6.44
CA ASP A 184 18.45 8.92 -7.89
C ASP A 184 17.67 9.97 -8.69
N ILE A 185 16.54 10.47 -8.19
CA ILE A 185 15.83 11.58 -8.80
C ILE A 185 16.73 12.83 -8.84
N HIS A 186 17.38 13.17 -7.72
CA HIS A 186 18.27 14.32 -7.66
C HIS A 186 19.53 14.14 -8.51
N GLN A 187 20.00 12.93 -8.70
CA GLN A 187 21.20 12.64 -9.52
C GLN A 187 20.89 12.60 -11.01
N TYR A 188 19.84 11.90 -11.43
CA TYR A 188 19.58 11.61 -12.85
C TYR A 188 18.50 12.49 -13.48
N LEU A 189 17.62 13.08 -12.64
CA LEU A 189 16.49 13.91 -13.08
C LEU A 189 16.60 15.36 -12.59
N ASN A 190 17.78 15.80 -12.15
CA ASN A 190 18.01 17.13 -11.59
C ASN A 190 17.53 18.28 -12.49
N MET A 191 17.65 18.14 -13.81
CA MET A 191 17.20 19.12 -14.79
C MET A 191 15.66 19.26 -14.87
N TYR A 192 14.94 18.32 -14.30
CA TYR A 192 13.47 18.31 -14.23
C TYR A 192 12.93 18.67 -12.85
N ILE A 193 13.79 18.91 -11.86
CA ILE A 193 13.39 19.33 -10.51
C ILE A 193 13.29 20.85 -10.47
N LYS A 194 12.23 21.36 -9.83
CA LYS A 194 12.10 22.79 -9.57
C LYS A 194 13.15 23.24 -8.54
N ASN A 195 14.15 23.97 -9.01
CA ASN A 195 15.18 24.55 -8.16
C ASN A 195 14.62 25.78 -7.44
N ASN A 196 14.49 25.72 -6.10
CA ASN A 196 14.12 26.87 -5.28
C ASN A 196 15.24 27.94 -5.17
N ASN A 197 16.35 27.77 -5.89
CA ASN A 197 17.51 28.67 -5.82
C ASN A 197 17.45 29.88 -6.78
N SER A 198 16.31 30.16 -7.42
CA SER A 198 16.19 31.33 -8.33
C SER A 198 15.60 32.58 -7.66
N ILE A 199 15.79 32.76 -6.34
CA ILE A 199 15.49 34.03 -5.68
C ILE A 199 16.77 34.54 -5.01
N THR A 200 17.75 34.94 -5.82
CA THR A 200 18.74 35.94 -5.47
C THR A 200 19.32 36.52 -6.77
N SER A 201 18.57 37.43 -7.40
CA SER A 201 19.15 38.48 -8.22
C SER A 201 18.22 39.69 -8.25
N PHE A 202 18.51 40.62 -7.33
CA PHE A 202 18.41 42.10 -7.40
C PHE A 202 17.05 42.73 -7.63
#